data_a833a97f299a041ab81885db68833276
#
_entry.id   a833a97f299a041ab81885db68833276
#
_cell.length_a   1.000
_cell.length_b   1.000
_cell.length_c   1.000
_cell.angle_alpha   90.00
_cell.angle_beta   90.00
_cell.angle_gamma   90.00
#
_symmetry.space_group_name_H-M   'P 1'
#
loop_
_entity.id
_entity.type
_entity.pdbx_description
1 polymer ?
#
loop_
_entity_poly.entity_id
_entity_poly.type
_entity_poly.pdbx_seq_one_letter_code
_entity_poly.pdbx_strand_id
1 'polypeptide(L)'
;MITENTAAAEATAFAYPAASDLQMLSRADGPCVTVCLSPHVAGTGSRPSGTALKTLMPEIRQALQACGVHPQDAESLLEPLEAMTAEASLRVSHENSLCLFRSPREFHCFSVRAVIEPGWHVEERFFVQPVLAHLDYRNTFLLLALAAKHVRLLRCEGGEISAIPFPDGVPESETEFTGDTHGGEHTKNHAPGVKFGSSEGREKSVHFLGDFMKAIDRGLQPLYREHGLPVVLAGVDEETSAYSAISDYALMVPDGVKLSPDGGVKVAELAAAGAEIMKHWSSPAEKQALADFEAMGTGRRSTDGASILQAAAIGKVQHLLVQRGGQMPGHAQRILGLGLGEGYAYRNADLVNAATVEVLRHKGLVWLLEPEQMPEAVVMAAVMRYADDKAGE
;
A
#
# COMPACT_ATOMS: atom_id res chain seq x y z
N MET A 1 -30.07 -2.01 45.02
CA MET A 1 -30.24 -2.48 43.64
C MET A 1 -29.26 -1.73 42.80
N ILE A 2 -28.09 -2.31 42.63
CA ILE A 2 -26.97 -1.75 41.83
C ILE A 2 -27.05 -2.50 40.53
N THR A 3 -27.47 -1.81 39.48
CA THR A 3 -27.44 -2.31 38.11
C THR A 3 -26.02 -2.20 37.59
N GLU A 4 -25.32 -3.35 37.54
CA GLU A 4 -24.09 -3.53 36.81
C GLU A 4 -24.33 -3.29 35.34
N ASN A 5 -23.79 -2.19 34.86
CA ASN A 5 -23.71 -1.88 33.42
C ASN A 5 -22.41 -2.48 32.90
N THR A 6 -22.46 -3.76 32.50
CA THR A 6 -21.37 -4.43 31.80
C THR A 6 -21.36 -3.98 30.37
N ALA A 7 -20.85 -2.77 30.14
CA ALA A 7 -20.46 -2.35 28.79
C ALA A 7 -19.26 -3.22 28.38
N ALA A 8 -19.49 -4.16 27.48
CA ALA A 8 -18.43 -4.88 26.80
C ALA A 8 -17.49 -3.83 26.18
N ALA A 9 -16.25 -3.80 26.64
CA ALA A 9 -15.21 -2.97 26.05
C ALA A 9 -15.05 -3.43 24.59
N GLU A 10 -15.59 -2.66 23.64
CA GLU A 10 -15.29 -2.81 22.23
C GLU A 10 -13.77 -2.69 22.09
N ALA A 11 -13.14 -3.73 21.54
CA ALA A 11 -11.73 -3.72 21.25
C ALA A 11 -11.46 -2.55 20.31
N THR A 12 -10.70 -1.57 20.78
CA THR A 12 -10.35 -0.40 19.99
C THR A 12 -9.51 -0.88 18.79
N ALA A 13 -10.09 -0.92 17.62
CA ALA A 13 -9.37 -1.23 16.39
C ALA A 13 -8.38 -0.09 16.14
N PHE A 14 -7.09 -0.42 15.98
CA PHE A 14 -6.08 0.57 15.62
C PHE A 14 -6.33 1.07 14.20
N ALA A 15 -6.18 2.38 14.02
CA ALA A 15 -6.34 3.00 12.71
C ALA A 15 -5.29 2.48 11.71
N TYR A 16 -5.66 2.44 10.44
CA TYR A 16 -4.70 2.22 9.35
C TYR A 16 -3.99 3.52 9.03
N PRO A 17 -2.67 3.49 8.74
CA PRO A 17 -1.94 4.69 8.41
C PRO A 17 -2.32 5.24 7.04
N ALA A 18 -2.44 6.56 6.94
CA ALA A 18 -2.61 7.28 5.68
C ALA A 18 -1.29 7.91 5.22
N ALA A 19 -1.27 8.45 4.01
CA ALA A 19 -0.10 9.18 3.50
C ALA A 19 0.29 10.39 4.36
N SER A 20 -0.69 11.03 5.02
CA SER A 20 -0.45 12.10 6.00
C SER A 20 0.33 11.62 7.22
N ASP A 21 0.07 10.38 7.66
CA ASP A 21 0.77 9.80 8.81
C ASP A 21 2.22 9.48 8.47
N LEU A 22 2.50 8.99 7.25
CA LEU A 22 3.85 8.81 6.76
C LEU A 22 4.63 10.14 6.74
N GLN A 23 3.99 11.23 6.30
CA GLN A 23 4.56 12.57 6.33
C GLN A 23 4.81 13.06 7.77
N MET A 24 3.93 12.77 8.69
CA MET A 24 4.06 13.10 10.11
C MET A 24 5.23 12.33 10.73
N LEU A 25 5.26 11.00 10.57
CA LEU A 25 6.33 10.14 11.08
C LEU A 25 7.71 10.54 10.56
N SER A 26 7.79 11.00 9.30
CA SER A 26 9.06 11.45 8.71
C SER A 26 9.65 12.69 9.38
N ARG A 27 8.87 13.45 10.15
CA ARG A 27 9.32 14.68 10.81
C ARG A 27 9.82 14.47 12.24
N ALA A 28 9.65 13.28 12.79
CA ALA A 28 10.13 12.97 14.13
C ALA A 28 11.66 13.06 14.21
N ASP A 29 12.14 13.58 15.33
CA ASP A 29 13.58 13.75 15.62
C ASP A 29 13.88 13.21 17.03
N GLY A 30 15.08 12.66 17.20
CA GLY A 30 15.60 12.17 18.48
C GLY A 30 15.56 10.66 18.58
N PRO A 31 15.69 10.07 19.78
CA PRO A 31 15.59 8.63 19.94
C PRO A 31 14.19 8.16 19.58
N CYS A 32 14.05 7.53 18.43
CA CYS A 32 12.83 6.96 17.92
C CYS A 32 12.84 5.44 18.09
N VAL A 33 11.78 4.90 18.64
CA VAL A 33 11.55 3.46 18.78
C VAL A 33 10.41 3.08 17.84
N THR A 34 10.65 2.15 16.94
CA THR A 34 9.62 1.51 16.12
C THR A 34 9.55 0.04 16.50
N VAL A 35 8.35 -0.46 16.79
CA VAL A 35 8.11 -1.87 17.09
C VAL A 35 7.07 -2.42 16.14
N CYS A 36 7.39 -3.51 15.47
CA CYS A 36 6.50 -4.22 14.58
C CYS A 36 6.13 -5.58 15.21
N LEU A 37 4.85 -5.84 15.31
CA LEU A 37 4.30 -7.07 15.88
C LEU A 37 3.47 -7.78 14.80
N SER A 38 3.79 -9.07 14.58
CA SER A 38 3.02 -9.90 13.65
C SER A 38 1.62 -10.20 14.18
N PRO A 39 0.66 -10.51 13.28
CA PRO A 39 -0.64 -11.01 13.69
C PRO A 39 -0.51 -12.28 14.52
N HIS A 40 -1.36 -12.40 15.54
CA HIS A 40 -1.46 -13.63 16.30
C HIS A 40 -2.41 -14.60 15.62
N VAL A 41 -1.86 -15.65 15.02
CA VAL A 41 -2.67 -16.74 14.44
C VAL A 41 -2.75 -17.88 15.45
N ALA A 42 -3.95 -18.13 15.95
CA ALA A 42 -4.19 -19.22 16.90
C ALA A 42 -3.78 -20.57 16.28
N GLY A 43 -2.96 -21.34 16.98
CA GLY A 43 -2.48 -22.64 16.52
C GLY A 43 -1.16 -22.64 15.75
N THR A 44 -0.58 -21.49 15.43
CA THR A 44 0.73 -21.40 14.71
C THR A 44 1.93 -21.21 15.63
N GLY A 45 1.73 -21.22 16.95
CA GLY A 45 2.80 -20.96 17.94
C GLY A 45 3.18 -19.49 18.10
N SER A 46 2.52 -18.58 17.39
CA SER A 46 2.70 -17.14 17.56
C SER A 46 2.19 -16.68 18.94
N ARG A 47 2.89 -15.72 19.55
CA ARG A 47 2.53 -15.21 20.88
C ARG A 47 1.51 -14.06 20.74
N PRO A 48 0.59 -13.89 21.74
CA PRO A 48 -0.23 -12.68 21.82
C PRO A 48 0.63 -11.41 21.74
N SER A 49 0.15 -10.39 21.05
CA SER A 49 0.93 -9.17 20.78
C SER A 49 1.48 -8.49 22.04
N GLY A 50 0.70 -8.44 23.14
CA GLY A 50 1.18 -7.91 24.42
C GLY A 50 2.33 -8.73 25.02
N THR A 51 2.29 -10.06 24.90
CA THR A 51 3.38 -10.94 25.35
C THR A 51 4.62 -10.79 24.46
N ALA A 52 4.43 -10.66 23.15
CA ALA A 52 5.51 -10.41 22.20
C ALA A 52 6.19 -9.07 22.51
N LEU A 53 5.42 -7.99 22.67
CA LEU A 53 5.92 -6.68 23.06
C LEU A 53 6.70 -6.75 24.37
N LYS A 54 6.14 -7.37 25.42
CA LYS A 54 6.81 -7.54 26.70
C LYS A 54 8.17 -8.23 26.59
N THR A 55 8.30 -9.18 25.67
CA THR A 55 9.56 -9.90 25.44
C THR A 55 10.63 -8.98 24.81
N LEU A 56 10.23 -8.02 23.99
CA LEU A 56 11.14 -7.10 23.30
C LEU A 56 11.60 -5.92 24.19
N MET A 57 10.83 -5.56 25.22
CA MET A 57 11.11 -4.38 26.07
C MET A 57 12.54 -4.34 26.67
N PRO A 58 13.09 -5.46 27.21
CA PRO A 58 14.46 -5.43 27.74
C PRO A 58 15.51 -5.14 26.68
N GLU A 59 15.34 -5.68 25.48
CA GLU A 59 16.27 -5.47 24.34
C GLU A 59 16.22 -4.02 23.86
N ILE A 60 15.02 -3.46 23.72
CA ILE A 60 14.81 -2.05 23.34
C ILE A 60 15.45 -1.11 24.37
N ARG A 61 15.25 -1.38 25.67
CA ARG A 61 15.86 -0.61 26.76
C ARG A 61 17.38 -0.64 26.67
N GLN A 62 17.95 -1.83 26.48
CA GLN A 62 19.39 -1.99 26.32
C GLN A 62 19.91 -1.25 25.09
N ALA A 63 19.18 -1.27 23.97
CA ALA A 63 19.54 -0.56 22.75
C ALA A 63 19.54 0.96 22.96
N LEU A 64 18.51 1.51 23.61
CA LEU A 64 18.44 2.94 23.96
C LEU A 64 19.64 3.37 24.82
N GLN A 65 19.96 2.60 25.85
CA GLN A 65 21.13 2.88 26.71
C GLN A 65 22.45 2.77 25.94
N ALA A 66 22.56 1.77 25.04
CA ALA A 66 23.74 1.61 24.20
C ALA A 66 23.91 2.75 23.19
N CYS A 67 22.82 3.42 22.82
CA CYS A 67 22.83 4.63 21.99
C CYS A 67 23.19 5.90 22.79
N GLY A 68 23.32 5.81 24.12
CA GLY A 68 23.63 6.95 24.97
C GLY A 68 22.42 7.67 25.56
N VAL A 69 21.19 7.12 25.41
CA VAL A 69 20.01 7.67 26.07
C VAL A 69 20.11 7.45 27.57
N HIS A 70 19.93 8.53 28.35
CA HIS A 70 20.00 8.45 29.80
C HIS A 70 18.92 7.48 30.34
N PRO A 71 19.19 6.65 31.37
CA PRO A 71 18.25 5.65 31.86
C PRO A 71 16.86 6.20 32.19
N GLN A 72 16.77 7.38 32.79
CA GLN A 72 15.47 8.03 33.11
C GLN A 72 14.68 8.40 31.86
N ASP A 73 15.36 8.89 30.83
CA ASP A 73 14.73 9.25 29.53
C ASP A 73 14.29 7.99 28.78
N ALA A 74 15.08 6.92 28.86
CA ALA A 74 14.71 5.62 28.31
C ALA A 74 13.45 5.04 28.98
N GLU A 75 13.35 5.11 30.31
CA GLU A 75 12.14 4.67 31.04
C GLU A 75 10.93 5.51 30.62
N SER A 76 11.04 6.83 30.61
CA SER A 76 9.96 7.73 30.16
C SER A 76 9.54 7.48 28.71
N LEU A 77 10.50 7.16 27.85
CA LEU A 77 10.23 6.81 26.45
C LEU A 77 9.45 5.50 26.34
N LEU A 78 9.78 4.52 27.19
CA LEU A 78 9.21 3.17 27.13
C LEU A 78 7.89 3.02 27.89
N GLU A 79 7.58 3.91 28.84
CA GLU A 79 6.36 3.85 29.66
C GLU A 79 5.06 3.61 28.86
N PRO A 80 4.77 4.33 27.74
CA PRO A 80 3.55 4.07 26.96
C PRO A 80 3.55 2.68 26.31
N LEU A 81 4.71 2.17 25.89
CA LEU A 81 4.83 0.82 25.33
C LEU A 81 4.63 -0.24 26.41
N GLU A 82 5.15 -0.02 27.62
CA GLU A 82 4.95 -0.91 28.76
C GLU A 82 3.49 -0.96 29.19
N ALA A 83 2.81 0.17 29.23
CA ALA A 83 1.38 0.23 29.52
C ALA A 83 0.57 -0.68 28.57
N MET A 84 0.93 -0.68 27.28
CA MET A 84 0.27 -1.53 26.29
C MET A 84 0.50 -3.03 26.53
N THR A 85 1.60 -3.43 27.18
CA THR A 85 1.84 -4.87 27.48
C THR A 85 0.84 -5.44 28.47
N ALA A 86 0.26 -4.60 29.33
CA ALA A 86 -0.70 -4.98 30.39
C ALA A 86 -2.14 -5.10 29.83
N GLU A 87 -2.43 -4.49 28.70
CA GLU A 87 -3.76 -4.46 28.15
C GLU A 87 -4.06 -5.75 27.38
N ALA A 88 -5.14 -6.44 27.78
CA ALA A 88 -5.77 -7.50 26.99
C ALA A 88 -6.28 -6.98 25.62
N SER A 89 -6.21 -5.68 25.40
CA SER A 89 -6.70 -4.92 24.27
C SER A 89 -5.75 -4.86 23.05
N LEU A 90 -4.49 -5.31 23.15
CA LEU A 90 -3.63 -5.54 21.98
C LEU A 90 -4.12 -6.75 21.17
N ARG A 91 -5.41 -6.74 20.84
CA ARG A 91 -5.99 -7.67 19.88
C ARG A 91 -5.73 -7.14 18.48
N VAL A 92 -4.57 -7.46 17.95
CA VAL A 92 -4.32 -7.32 16.50
C VAL A 92 -5.29 -8.26 15.80
N SER A 93 -5.96 -7.79 14.77
CA SER A 93 -6.78 -8.66 13.92
C SER A 93 -5.90 -9.80 13.41
N HIS A 94 -6.48 -10.97 13.14
CA HIS A 94 -5.72 -12.16 12.75
C HIS A 94 -4.92 -12.00 11.44
N GLU A 95 -5.07 -10.88 10.76
CA GLU A 95 -4.55 -10.65 9.41
C GLU A 95 -3.58 -9.46 9.32
N ASN A 96 -3.53 -8.57 10.33
CA ASN A 96 -2.77 -7.33 10.28
C ASN A 96 -1.59 -7.32 11.25
N SER A 97 -0.48 -6.72 10.84
CA SER A 97 0.62 -6.39 11.74
C SER A 97 0.29 -5.12 12.54
N LEU A 98 0.80 -5.00 13.76
CA LEU A 98 0.70 -3.78 14.56
C LEU A 98 2.06 -3.10 14.61
N CYS A 99 2.11 -1.82 14.25
CA CYS A 99 3.31 -1.00 14.32
C CYS A 99 3.14 0.11 15.34
N LEU A 100 4.09 0.21 16.25
CA LEU A 100 4.16 1.18 17.33
C LEU A 100 5.34 2.12 17.06
N PHE A 101 5.09 3.42 17.11
CA PHE A 101 6.07 4.46 16.86
C PHE A 101 6.15 5.38 18.08
N ARG A 102 7.29 5.39 18.77
CA ARG A 102 7.49 6.19 19.98
C ARG A 102 8.74 7.05 19.89
N SER A 103 8.57 8.35 20.04
CA SER A 103 9.63 9.34 20.22
C SER A 103 9.40 10.11 21.52
N PRO A 104 10.32 10.97 21.97
CA PRO A 104 10.09 11.78 23.18
C PRO A 104 8.83 12.63 23.14
N ARG A 105 8.34 12.98 21.94
CA ARG A 105 7.20 13.89 21.75
C ARG A 105 5.93 13.19 21.30
N GLU A 106 6.04 12.01 20.69
CA GLU A 106 4.93 11.39 19.94
C GLU A 106 4.82 9.90 20.24
N PHE A 107 3.59 9.41 20.26
CA PHE A 107 3.29 7.98 20.32
C PHE A 107 2.14 7.66 19.37
N HIS A 108 2.41 6.80 18.38
CA HIS A 108 1.44 6.39 17.38
C HIS A 108 1.37 4.88 17.29
N CYS A 109 0.16 4.37 17.04
CA CYS A 109 -0.13 2.94 16.87
C CYS A 109 -0.94 2.77 15.60
N PHE A 110 -0.45 1.95 14.67
CA PHE A 110 -1.13 1.68 13.41
C PHE A 110 -1.28 0.18 13.17
N SER A 111 -2.45 -0.19 12.67
CA SER A 111 -2.67 -1.49 12.05
C SER A 111 -2.14 -1.45 10.62
N VAL A 112 -1.29 -2.40 10.24
CA VAL A 112 -0.63 -2.42 8.93
C VAL A 112 -1.01 -3.72 8.21
N ARG A 113 -1.58 -3.61 7.02
CA ARG A 113 -2.04 -4.75 6.21
C ARG A 113 -0.93 -5.44 5.40
N ALA A 114 0.27 -4.90 5.43
CA ALA A 114 1.43 -5.56 4.82
C ALA A 114 1.99 -6.64 5.75
N VAL A 115 2.56 -7.69 5.15
CA VAL A 115 3.33 -8.70 5.90
C VAL A 115 4.64 -8.06 6.33
N ILE A 116 4.78 -7.81 7.62
CA ILE A 116 5.97 -7.18 8.22
C ILE A 116 6.66 -8.22 9.11
N GLU A 117 7.98 -8.32 8.98
CA GLU A 117 8.75 -9.12 9.92
C GLU A 117 8.67 -8.52 11.34
N PRO A 118 8.37 -9.32 12.38
CA PRO A 118 8.29 -8.81 13.73
C PRO A 118 9.68 -8.41 14.22
N GLY A 119 9.75 -7.28 14.91
CA GLY A 119 11.01 -6.78 15.41
C GLY A 119 10.90 -5.37 15.97
N TRP A 120 12.05 -4.79 16.23
CA TRP A 120 12.14 -3.41 16.72
C TRP A 120 13.35 -2.68 16.12
N HIS A 121 13.21 -1.37 16.04
CA HIS A 121 14.27 -0.44 15.60
C HIS A 121 14.40 0.68 16.62
N VAL A 122 15.64 1.02 16.96
CA VAL A 122 15.99 2.20 17.76
C VAL A 122 16.95 3.03 16.92
N GLU A 123 16.46 4.15 16.42
CA GLU A 123 17.17 5.01 15.47
C GLU A 123 16.90 6.50 15.77
N GLU A 124 17.57 7.41 15.07
CA GLU A 124 17.32 8.84 15.15
C GLU A 124 15.98 9.25 14.55
N ARG A 125 15.45 8.42 13.65
CA ARG A 125 14.18 8.56 12.94
C ARG A 125 13.34 7.32 13.12
N PHE A 126 12.04 7.44 12.91
CA PHE A 126 11.20 6.25 12.84
C PHE A 126 11.58 5.36 11.65
N PHE A 127 11.48 4.06 11.84
CA PHE A 127 11.56 3.09 10.76
C PHE A 127 10.22 3.06 10.03
N VAL A 128 10.13 3.77 8.88
CA VAL A 128 8.87 4.03 8.18
C VAL A 128 8.50 2.99 7.12
N GLN A 129 9.38 2.02 6.87
CA GLN A 129 9.16 0.96 5.88
C GLN A 129 7.81 0.22 6.04
N PRO A 130 7.33 -0.10 7.25
CA PRO A 130 6.02 -0.74 7.45
C PRO A 130 4.86 0.09 6.91
N VAL A 131 4.90 1.41 7.11
CA VAL A 131 3.86 2.31 6.62
C VAL A 131 3.93 2.46 5.10
N LEU A 132 5.15 2.56 4.54
CA LEU A 132 5.35 2.53 3.09
C LEU A 132 4.79 1.26 2.46
N ALA A 133 5.08 0.10 3.06
CA ALA A 133 4.57 -1.18 2.58
C ALA A 133 3.03 -1.26 2.66
N HIS A 134 2.41 -0.68 3.70
CA HIS A 134 0.96 -0.59 3.81
C HIS A 134 0.35 0.29 2.70
N LEU A 135 0.97 1.43 2.43
CA LEU A 135 0.49 2.41 1.44
C LEU A 135 0.79 2.00 -0.01
N ASP A 136 1.51 0.91 -0.21
CA ASP A 136 1.76 0.39 -1.55
C ASP A 136 0.45 -0.07 -2.20
N TYR A 137 0.14 0.47 -3.37
CA TYR A 137 -1.06 0.11 -4.14
C TYR A 137 -1.15 -1.38 -4.48
N ARG A 138 -0.05 -2.13 -4.43
CA ARG A 138 -0.07 -3.59 -4.62
C ARG A 138 -0.87 -4.32 -3.55
N ASN A 139 -1.01 -3.72 -2.37
CA ASN A 139 -1.81 -4.25 -1.28
C ASN A 139 -3.27 -3.78 -1.32
N THR A 140 -3.58 -2.76 -2.15
CA THR A 140 -4.92 -2.17 -2.22
C THR A 140 -5.28 -1.85 -3.66
N PHE A 141 -6.29 -2.51 -4.19
CA PHE A 141 -6.75 -2.34 -5.56
C PHE A 141 -8.27 -2.55 -5.67
N LEU A 142 -8.85 -2.09 -6.75
CA LEU A 142 -10.22 -2.38 -7.13
C LEU A 142 -10.25 -3.60 -8.06
N LEU A 143 -11.21 -4.49 -7.85
CA LEU A 143 -11.49 -5.61 -8.74
C LEU A 143 -12.88 -5.39 -9.36
N LEU A 144 -12.92 -5.17 -10.66
CA LEU A 144 -14.17 -5.13 -11.41
C LEU A 144 -14.45 -6.52 -11.97
N ALA A 145 -15.41 -7.22 -11.35
CA ALA A 145 -15.84 -8.53 -11.78
C ALA A 145 -16.95 -8.37 -12.83
N LEU A 146 -16.58 -8.62 -14.08
CA LEU A 146 -17.45 -8.52 -15.25
C LEU A 146 -18.15 -9.86 -15.48
N ALA A 147 -19.46 -9.85 -15.48
CA ALA A 147 -20.28 -10.99 -15.84
C ALA A 147 -21.64 -10.50 -16.36
N ALA A 148 -22.17 -11.17 -17.36
CA ALA A 148 -23.44 -10.77 -18.00
C ALA A 148 -24.62 -10.65 -17.01
N LYS A 149 -24.64 -11.52 -16.00
CA LYS A 149 -25.71 -11.55 -15.00
C LYS A 149 -25.51 -10.57 -13.85
N HIS A 150 -24.27 -10.29 -13.50
CA HIS A 150 -24.02 -9.44 -12.35
C HIS A 150 -22.59 -8.88 -12.35
N VAL A 151 -22.47 -7.59 -12.62
CA VAL A 151 -21.20 -6.85 -12.51
C VAL A 151 -21.02 -6.35 -11.08
N ARG A 152 -19.82 -6.48 -10.54
CA ARG A 152 -19.51 -6.07 -9.17
C ARG A 152 -18.19 -5.33 -9.09
N LEU A 153 -18.16 -4.25 -8.34
CA LEU A 153 -16.94 -3.56 -7.97
C LEU A 153 -16.57 -3.93 -6.54
N LEU A 154 -15.37 -4.43 -6.37
CA LEU A 154 -14.84 -4.89 -5.09
C LEU A 154 -13.58 -4.09 -4.75
N ARG A 155 -13.44 -3.69 -3.50
CA ARG A 155 -12.18 -3.20 -2.94
C ARG A 155 -11.46 -4.36 -2.27
N CYS A 156 -10.27 -4.65 -2.75
CA CYS A 156 -9.36 -5.65 -2.19
C CYS A 156 -8.25 -4.92 -1.44
N GLU A 157 -8.08 -5.21 -0.16
CA GLU A 157 -7.14 -4.48 0.69
C GLU A 157 -6.52 -5.42 1.73
N GLY A 158 -5.24 -5.82 1.52
CA GLY A 158 -4.50 -6.70 2.43
C GLY A 158 -5.18 -8.05 2.71
N GLY A 159 -5.92 -8.61 1.74
CA GLY A 159 -6.68 -9.84 1.87
C GLY A 159 -8.14 -9.64 2.26
N GLU A 160 -8.52 -8.49 2.83
CA GLU A 160 -9.92 -8.13 3.05
C GLU A 160 -10.61 -7.73 1.75
N ILE A 161 -11.88 -8.10 1.60
CA ILE A 161 -12.67 -7.81 0.41
C ILE A 161 -13.98 -7.16 0.83
N SER A 162 -14.24 -5.98 0.27
CA SER A 162 -15.50 -5.26 0.49
C SER A 162 -16.15 -4.89 -0.84
N ALA A 163 -17.44 -5.02 -0.93
CA ALA A 163 -18.20 -4.59 -2.11
C ALA A 163 -18.37 -3.06 -2.09
N ILE A 164 -18.17 -2.43 -3.25
CA ILE A 164 -18.51 -1.02 -3.46
C ILE A 164 -19.82 -0.97 -4.22
N PRO A 165 -20.87 -0.36 -3.66
CA PRO A 165 -22.14 -0.24 -4.35
C PRO A 165 -22.01 0.65 -5.58
N PHE A 166 -22.74 0.32 -6.63
CA PHE A 166 -22.78 1.14 -7.82
C PHE A 166 -23.61 2.42 -7.56
N PRO A 167 -23.27 3.53 -8.21
CA PRO A 167 -24.09 4.73 -8.20
C PRO A 167 -25.46 4.46 -8.83
N ASP A 168 -26.47 5.23 -8.41
CA ASP A 168 -27.83 5.15 -8.97
C ASP A 168 -27.80 5.31 -10.50
N GLY A 169 -28.50 4.42 -11.20
CA GLY A 169 -28.62 4.43 -12.66
C GLY A 169 -27.44 3.77 -13.41
N VAL A 170 -26.47 3.20 -12.72
CA VAL A 170 -25.43 2.38 -13.34
C VAL A 170 -25.87 0.92 -13.36
N PRO A 171 -26.00 0.28 -14.54
CA PRO A 171 -26.55 -1.09 -14.60
C PRO A 171 -25.58 -2.12 -14.02
N GLU A 172 -26.07 -2.99 -13.15
CA GLU A 172 -25.30 -4.10 -12.58
C GLU A 172 -25.42 -5.40 -13.39
N SER A 173 -26.33 -5.43 -14.41
CA SER A 173 -26.53 -6.59 -15.26
C SER A 173 -27.01 -6.20 -16.66
N GLU A 174 -26.80 -7.08 -17.65
CA GLU A 174 -27.35 -6.91 -18.99
C GLU A 174 -28.88 -6.81 -19.00
N THR A 175 -29.57 -7.49 -18.07
CA THR A 175 -31.03 -7.47 -17.95
C THR A 175 -31.53 -6.11 -17.48
N GLU A 176 -30.82 -5.49 -16.55
CA GLU A 176 -31.13 -4.14 -16.05
C GLU A 176 -30.90 -3.10 -17.15
N PHE A 177 -29.75 -3.20 -17.85
CA PHE A 177 -29.43 -2.32 -18.97
C PHE A 177 -30.49 -2.37 -20.09
N THR A 178 -31.06 -3.56 -20.41
CA THR A 178 -32.13 -3.69 -21.41
C THR A 178 -33.47 -3.18 -20.91
N GLY A 179 -33.77 -3.28 -19.61
CA GLY A 179 -34.99 -2.78 -18.99
C GLY A 179 -35.07 -1.25 -18.99
N ASP A 180 -33.95 -0.57 -18.75
CA ASP A 180 -33.89 0.89 -18.74
C ASP A 180 -33.94 1.54 -20.14
N THR A 181 -33.48 0.83 -21.18
CA THR A 181 -33.58 1.31 -22.58
C THR A 181 -35.00 1.20 -23.15
N HIS A 182 -35.96 0.56 -22.48
CA HIS A 182 -37.33 0.38 -22.94
C HIS A 182 -38.38 1.24 -22.23
N GLY A 183 -37.98 2.32 -21.54
CA GLY A 183 -38.85 3.34 -20.99
C GLY A 183 -39.58 4.24 -22.02
N GLY A 184 -39.55 3.90 -23.29
CA GLY A 184 -40.23 4.60 -24.39
C GLY A 184 -40.84 3.62 -25.42
N GLU A 185 -42.17 3.52 -25.38
CA GLU A 185 -43.07 2.89 -26.34
C GLU A 185 -43.11 1.36 -26.41
N HIS A 186 -44.25 0.86 -25.91
CA HIS A 186 -44.78 -0.46 -26.16
C HIS A 186 -44.83 -0.80 -27.66
N THR A 187 -44.05 -1.75 -28.11
CA THR A 187 -44.42 -2.61 -29.23
C THR A 187 -44.17 -4.06 -28.84
N LYS A 188 -45.27 -4.73 -28.47
CA LYS A 188 -45.35 -6.18 -28.34
C LYS A 188 -45.00 -6.82 -29.66
N ASN A 189 -43.82 -7.42 -29.81
CA ASN A 189 -43.61 -8.50 -30.75
C ASN A 189 -42.67 -9.52 -30.12
N HIS A 190 -43.31 -10.52 -29.49
CA HIS A 190 -42.68 -11.79 -29.18
C HIS A 190 -42.42 -12.51 -30.51
N ALA A 191 -41.15 -12.57 -30.93
CA ALA A 191 -40.69 -13.56 -31.88
C ALA A 191 -39.90 -14.63 -31.11
N PRO A 192 -40.43 -15.87 -31.02
CA PRO A 192 -39.69 -16.98 -30.47
C PRO A 192 -38.67 -17.49 -31.50
N GLY A 193 -37.37 -17.54 -31.10
CA GLY A 193 -36.39 -18.29 -31.84
C GLY A 193 -35.41 -17.47 -32.66
N VAL A 194 -34.53 -16.72 -31.98
CA VAL A 194 -33.26 -16.29 -32.62
C VAL A 194 -32.33 -17.49 -32.59
N LYS A 195 -32.14 -18.16 -33.72
CA LYS A 195 -31.09 -19.15 -33.94
C LYS A 195 -29.76 -18.40 -33.93
N PHE A 196 -28.94 -18.61 -32.95
CA PHE A 196 -27.54 -18.22 -32.94
C PHE A 196 -26.83 -18.90 -34.12
N GLY A 197 -26.47 -18.16 -35.16
CA GLY A 197 -25.80 -18.71 -36.34
C GLY A 197 -25.62 -17.77 -37.52
N SER A 198 -26.08 -16.51 -37.47
CA SER A 198 -25.85 -15.53 -38.54
C SER A 198 -24.83 -14.46 -38.10
N SER A 199 -24.02 -13.96 -39.06
CA SER A 199 -23.10 -12.84 -38.86
C SER A 199 -23.77 -11.59 -38.26
N GLU A 200 -25.02 -11.30 -38.64
CA GLU A 200 -25.82 -10.20 -38.10
C GLU A 200 -26.19 -10.37 -36.60
N GLY A 201 -26.37 -11.61 -36.12
CA GLY A 201 -26.65 -11.85 -34.70
C GLY A 201 -25.39 -11.61 -33.85
N ARG A 202 -24.23 -11.90 -34.38
CA ARG A 202 -22.94 -11.67 -33.72
C ARG A 202 -22.60 -10.19 -33.65
N GLU A 203 -22.80 -9.44 -34.73
CA GLU A 203 -22.58 -7.98 -34.76
C GLU A 203 -23.49 -7.25 -33.78
N LYS A 204 -24.77 -7.63 -33.68
CA LYS A 204 -25.72 -7.07 -32.70
C LYS A 204 -25.32 -7.39 -31.26
N SER A 205 -24.82 -8.58 -30.99
CA SER A 205 -24.34 -8.98 -29.67
C SER A 205 -23.08 -8.20 -29.25
N VAL A 206 -22.14 -7.99 -30.17
CA VAL A 206 -20.91 -7.20 -29.93
C VAL A 206 -21.25 -5.72 -29.67
N HIS A 207 -22.17 -5.15 -30.46
CA HIS A 207 -22.64 -3.78 -30.23
C HIS A 207 -23.31 -3.60 -28.88
N PHE A 208 -24.17 -4.53 -28.50
CA PHE A 208 -24.87 -4.53 -27.22
C PHE A 208 -23.89 -4.61 -26.04
N LEU A 209 -22.94 -5.56 -26.09
CA LEU A 209 -21.89 -5.69 -25.08
C LEU A 209 -21.07 -4.38 -24.95
N GLY A 210 -20.70 -3.77 -26.08
CA GLY A 210 -19.98 -2.51 -26.10
C GLY A 210 -20.74 -1.36 -25.45
N ASP A 211 -22.04 -1.25 -25.69
CA ASP A 211 -22.87 -0.19 -25.10
C ASP A 211 -23.12 -0.41 -23.60
N PHE A 212 -23.29 -1.67 -23.20
CA PHE A 212 -23.38 -2.05 -21.78
C PHE A 212 -22.08 -1.69 -21.04
N MET A 213 -20.91 -2.08 -21.57
CA MET A 213 -19.60 -1.76 -20.97
C MET A 213 -19.35 -0.24 -20.91
N LYS A 214 -19.79 0.54 -21.90
CA LYS A 214 -19.71 2.01 -21.86
C LYS A 214 -20.58 2.62 -20.74
N ALA A 215 -21.76 2.06 -20.52
CA ALA A 215 -22.64 2.53 -19.45
C ALA A 215 -22.00 2.28 -18.08
N ILE A 216 -21.44 1.09 -17.87
CA ILE A 216 -20.72 0.74 -16.65
C ILE A 216 -19.50 1.66 -16.47
N ASP A 217 -18.64 1.78 -17.46
CA ASP A 217 -17.42 2.59 -17.36
C ASP A 217 -17.75 4.04 -17.02
N ARG A 218 -18.71 4.64 -17.74
CA ARG A 218 -19.14 6.02 -17.47
C ARG A 218 -19.62 6.20 -16.03
N GLY A 219 -20.36 5.23 -15.51
CA GLY A 219 -20.91 5.26 -14.15
C GLY A 219 -19.85 5.06 -13.07
N LEU A 220 -18.83 4.25 -13.34
CA LEU A 220 -17.78 3.91 -12.38
C LEU A 220 -16.58 4.88 -12.40
N GLN A 221 -16.39 5.68 -13.44
CA GLN A 221 -15.29 6.66 -13.54
C GLN A 221 -15.20 7.61 -12.32
N PRO A 222 -16.31 8.14 -11.74
CA PRO A 222 -16.24 8.94 -10.52
C PRO A 222 -15.69 8.16 -9.33
N LEU A 223 -16.10 6.90 -9.14
CA LEU A 223 -15.62 6.02 -8.07
C LEU A 223 -14.13 5.70 -8.25
N TYR A 224 -13.69 5.43 -9.47
CA TYR A 224 -12.27 5.19 -9.74
C TYR A 224 -11.40 6.39 -9.36
N ARG A 225 -11.86 7.61 -9.68
CA ARG A 225 -11.14 8.85 -9.33
C ARG A 225 -11.19 9.14 -7.84
N GLU A 226 -12.30 8.86 -7.18
CA GLU A 226 -12.44 9.05 -5.73
C GLU A 226 -11.48 8.12 -4.97
N HIS A 227 -11.45 6.84 -5.35
CA HIS A 227 -10.56 5.88 -4.70
C HIS A 227 -9.09 6.04 -5.10
N GLY A 228 -8.80 6.47 -6.34
CA GLY A 228 -7.44 6.62 -6.86
C GLY A 228 -6.62 5.32 -6.87
N LEU A 229 -7.30 4.16 -6.95
CA LEU A 229 -6.70 2.84 -6.86
C LEU A 229 -6.61 2.17 -8.24
N PRO A 230 -5.64 1.25 -8.46
CA PRO A 230 -5.61 0.41 -9.64
C PRO A 230 -6.88 -0.43 -9.78
N VAL A 231 -7.31 -0.66 -11.02
CA VAL A 231 -8.46 -1.50 -11.34
C VAL A 231 -8.02 -2.75 -12.09
N VAL A 232 -8.22 -3.90 -11.48
CA VAL A 232 -8.03 -5.22 -12.08
C VAL A 232 -9.37 -5.72 -12.61
N LEU A 233 -9.42 -6.16 -13.86
CA LEU A 233 -10.60 -6.76 -14.44
C LEU A 233 -10.64 -8.27 -14.14
N ALA A 234 -11.83 -8.81 -13.87
CA ALA A 234 -12.05 -10.23 -13.74
C ALA A 234 -13.26 -10.62 -14.59
N GLY A 235 -13.09 -11.58 -15.48
CA GLY A 235 -14.14 -12.01 -16.40
C GLY A 235 -13.59 -12.87 -17.51
N VAL A 236 -14.44 -13.24 -18.46
CA VAL A 236 -14.01 -13.91 -19.69
C VAL A 236 -13.31 -12.93 -20.64
N ASP A 237 -12.44 -13.45 -21.51
CA ASP A 237 -11.62 -12.60 -22.38
C ASP A 237 -12.42 -11.63 -23.25
N GLU A 238 -13.65 -11.97 -23.65
CA GLU A 238 -14.52 -11.09 -24.44
C GLU A 238 -14.96 -9.86 -23.66
N GLU A 239 -15.42 -10.05 -22.42
CA GLU A 239 -15.91 -8.98 -21.53
C GLU A 239 -14.76 -8.06 -21.08
N THR A 240 -13.64 -8.65 -20.62
CA THR A 240 -12.48 -7.88 -20.15
C THR A 240 -11.84 -7.09 -21.28
N SER A 241 -11.73 -7.67 -22.49
CA SER A 241 -11.19 -6.98 -23.67
C SER A 241 -12.10 -5.85 -24.13
N ALA A 242 -13.43 -6.08 -24.13
CA ALA A 242 -14.41 -5.05 -24.48
C ALA A 242 -14.33 -3.85 -23.51
N TYR A 243 -14.23 -4.12 -22.22
CA TYR A 243 -14.10 -3.07 -21.19
C TYR A 243 -12.77 -2.32 -21.30
N SER A 244 -11.66 -3.05 -21.43
CA SER A 244 -10.32 -2.43 -21.57
C SER A 244 -10.18 -1.54 -22.80
N ALA A 245 -10.90 -1.84 -23.88
CA ALA A 245 -10.91 -1.03 -25.09
C ALA A 245 -11.70 0.28 -24.94
N ILE A 246 -12.55 0.38 -23.92
CA ILE A 246 -13.46 1.51 -23.69
C ILE A 246 -12.95 2.42 -22.60
N SER A 247 -12.43 1.85 -21.51
CA SER A 247 -12.02 2.61 -20.33
C SER A 247 -10.71 3.37 -20.58
N ASP A 248 -10.70 4.66 -20.24
CA ASP A 248 -9.54 5.54 -20.28
C ASP A 248 -8.91 5.77 -18.89
N TYR A 249 -9.31 4.97 -17.89
CA TYR A 249 -8.78 5.12 -16.55
C TYR A 249 -7.28 4.82 -16.49
N ALA A 250 -6.50 5.81 -16.05
CA ALA A 250 -5.03 5.75 -16.12
C ALA A 250 -4.39 4.63 -15.28
N LEU A 251 -5.09 4.14 -14.25
CA LEU A 251 -4.64 3.04 -13.38
C LEU A 251 -5.36 1.71 -13.71
N MET A 252 -5.86 1.55 -14.93
CA MET A 252 -6.36 0.26 -15.40
C MET A 252 -5.18 -0.72 -15.54
N VAL A 253 -5.29 -1.88 -14.89
CA VAL A 253 -4.28 -2.93 -14.99
C VAL A 253 -4.49 -3.69 -16.29
N PRO A 254 -3.46 -3.79 -17.18
CA PRO A 254 -3.61 -4.43 -18.49
C PRO A 254 -3.94 -5.92 -18.39
N ASP A 255 -3.38 -6.59 -17.39
CA ASP A 255 -3.63 -8.01 -17.14
C ASP A 255 -4.88 -8.19 -16.29
N GLY A 256 -5.73 -9.15 -16.67
CA GLY A 256 -6.99 -9.45 -15.99
C GLY A 256 -7.03 -10.90 -15.46
N VAL A 257 -7.91 -11.11 -14.49
CA VAL A 257 -8.22 -12.43 -13.94
C VAL A 257 -9.14 -13.18 -14.91
N LYS A 258 -8.65 -14.20 -15.55
CA LYS A 258 -9.38 -15.01 -16.55
C LYS A 258 -10.26 -16.09 -15.90
N LEU A 259 -11.11 -15.67 -14.99
CA LEU A 259 -12.07 -16.52 -14.30
C LEU A 259 -13.46 -15.90 -14.43
N SER A 260 -14.45 -16.70 -14.88
CA SER A 260 -15.82 -16.20 -14.99
C SER A 260 -16.45 -16.04 -13.59
N PRO A 261 -16.84 -14.82 -13.20
CA PRO A 261 -17.54 -14.61 -11.92
C PRO A 261 -18.89 -15.35 -11.82
N ASP A 262 -19.54 -15.64 -12.97
CA ASP A 262 -20.79 -16.42 -13.06
C ASP A 262 -20.57 -17.93 -12.96
N GLY A 263 -19.33 -18.42 -13.08
CA GLY A 263 -18.95 -19.83 -13.06
C GLY A 263 -18.92 -20.49 -11.68
N GLY A 264 -19.47 -19.85 -10.64
CA GLY A 264 -19.41 -20.35 -9.25
C GLY A 264 -18.08 -20.09 -8.53
N VAL A 265 -17.20 -19.31 -9.13
CA VAL A 265 -15.92 -18.89 -8.54
C VAL A 265 -16.20 -17.97 -7.35
N LYS A 266 -15.59 -18.25 -6.22
CA LYS A 266 -15.73 -17.42 -5.03
C LYS A 266 -15.03 -16.09 -5.20
N VAL A 267 -15.60 -15.04 -4.65
CA VAL A 267 -15.03 -13.68 -4.66
C VAL A 267 -13.59 -13.68 -4.11
N ALA A 268 -13.32 -14.48 -3.09
CA ALA A 268 -11.97 -14.62 -2.51
C ALA A 268 -10.96 -15.20 -3.52
N GLU A 269 -11.37 -16.09 -4.40
CA GLU A 269 -10.49 -16.65 -5.43
C GLU A 269 -10.16 -15.62 -6.52
N LEU A 270 -11.16 -14.80 -6.91
CA LEU A 270 -10.95 -13.68 -7.83
C LEU A 270 -9.98 -12.64 -7.25
N ALA A 271 -10.18 -12.28 -5.98
CA ALA A 271 -9.33 -11.33 -5.28
C ALA A 271 -7.88 -11.84 -5.12
N ALA A 272 -7.71 -13.13 -4.78
CA ALA A 272 -6.39 -13.74 -4.68
C ALA A 272 -5.66 -13.75 -6.04
N ALA A 273 -6.37 -14.09 -7.13
CA ALA A 273 -5.80 -14.04 -8.48
C ALA A 273 -5.45 -12.59 -8.90
N GLY A 274 -6.30 -11.61 -8.53
CA GLY A 274 -6.00 -10.19 -8.74
C GLY A 274 -4.77 -9.72 -7.97
N ALA A 275 -4.60 -10.17 -6.73
CA ALA A 275 -3.42 -9.86 -5.91
C ALA A 275 -2.12 -10.41 -6.53
N GLU A 276 -2.15 -11.60 -7.14
CA GLU A 276 -0.99 -12.14 -7.88
C GLU A 276 -0.61 -11.25 -9.08
N ILE A 277 -1.59 -10.74 -9.82
CA ILE A 277 -1.35 -9.80 -10.92
C ILE A 277 -0.71 -8.51 -10.38
N MET A 278 -1.26 -7.99 -9.27
CA MET A 278 -0.78 -6.74 -8.66
C MET A 278 0.67 -6.81 -8.17
N LYS A 279 1.18 -7.97 -7.78
CA LYS A 279 2.60 -8.14 -7.39
C LYS A 279 3.57 -7.71 -8.48
N HIS A 280 3.21 -7.94 -9.73
CA HIS A 280 4.08 -7.67 -10.88
C HIS A 280 3.70 -6.39 -11.64
N TRP A 281 2.61 -5.73 -11.24
CA TRP A 281 2.16 -4.51 -11.89
C TRP A 281 2.90 -3.29 -11.34
N SER A 282 3.28 -2.39 -12.23
CA SER A 282 3.83 -1.08 -11.90
C SER A 282 2.93 0.03 -12.43
N SER A 283 2.69 1.04 -11.60
CA SER A 283 1.91 2.20 -11.99
C SER A 283 2.59 3.01 -13.10
N PRO A 284 1.86 3.78 -13.90
CA PRO A 284 2.46 4.68 -14.89
C PRO A 284 3.51 5.63 -14.29
N ALA A 285 3.25 6.13 -13.08
CA ALA A 285 4.19 7.01 -12.38
C ALA A 285 5.47 6.29 -11.92
N GLU A 286 5.35 5.04 -11.48
CA GLU A 286 6.51 4.19 -11.14
C GLU A 286 7.34 3.86 -12.39
N LYS A 287 6.68 3.47 -13.49
CA LYS A 287 7.36 3.23 -14.77
C LYS A 287 8.07 4.48 -15.27
N GLN A 288 7.47 5.66 -15.10
CA GLN A 288 8.12 6.92 -15.44
C GLN A 288 9.35 7.18 -14.58
N ALA A 289 9.29 6.93 -13.27
CA ALA A 289 10.45 7.08 -12.38
C ALA A 289 11.61 6.16 -12.75
N LEU A 290 11.32 4.92 -13.16
CA LEU A 290 12.31 3.98 -13.68
C LEU A 290 12.89 4.46 -15.03
N ALA A 291 12.04 4.88 -15.96
CA ALA A 291 12.48 5.44 -17.23
C ALA A 291 13.34 6.72 -17.06
N ASP A 292 12.97 7.57 -16.12
CA ASP A 292 13.76 8.75 -15.77
C ASP A 292 15.14 8.35 -15.24
N PHE A 293 15.24 7.32 -14.41
CA PHE A 293 16.52 6.81 -13.92
C PHE A 293 17.39 6.30 -15.08
N GLU A 294 16.82 5.55 -16.02
CA GLU A 294 17.56 5.03 -17.17
C GLU A 294 17.99 6.13 -18.14
N ALA A 295 17.13 7.11 -18.37
CA ALA A 295 17.39 8.21 -19.33
C ALA A 295 18.36 9.27 -18.80
N MET A 296 18.49 9.41 -17.46
CA MET A 296 19.34 10.46 -16.88
C MET A 296 20.81 10.08 -16.94
N GLY A 297 21.66 11.06 -17.24
CA GLY A 297 23.12 10.93 -17.11
C GLY A 297 23.58 10.81 -15.67
N THR A 298 24.84 10.39 -15.47
CA THR A 298 25.47 10.15 -14.16
C THR A 298 25.41 11.34 -13.20
N GLY A 299 25.24 12.57 -13.69
CA GLY A 299 25.09 13.77 -12.84
C GLY A 299 23.70 13.94 -12.22
N ARG A 300 22.69 13.17 -12.65
CA ARG A 300 21.32 13.24 -12.15
C ARG A 300 20.74 11.92 -11.66
N ARG A 301 21.56 10.89 -11.61
CA ARG A 301 21.20 9.59 -11.00
C ARG A 301 22.33 9.10 -10.11
N SER A 302 22.00 8.30 -9.10
CA SER A 302 22.97 7.67 -8.23
C SER A 302 22.46 6.33 -7.72
N THR A 303 23.39 5.40 -7.53
CA THR A 303 23.19 4.12 -6.84
C THR A 303 24.07 4.01 -5.59
N ASP A 304 24.89 5.04 -5.32
CA ASP A 304 25.72 5.11 -4.12
C ASP A 304 24.92 5.63 -2.92
N GLY A 305 24.76 4.79 -1.90
CA GLY A 305 23.93 5.09 -0.73
C GLY A 305 24.36 6.34 0.03
N ALA A 306 25.65 6.64 0.13
CA ALA A 306 26.13 7.82 0.81
C ALA A 306 25.79 9.10 0.03
N SER A 307 26.02 9.11 -1.28
CA SER A 307 25.66 10.21 -2.17
C SER A 307 24.16 10.45 -2.19
N ILE A 308 23.34 9.38 -2.22
CA ILE A 308 21.89 9.47 -2.16
C ILE A 308 21.43 10.13 -0.86
N LEU A 309 21.96 9.68 0.29
CA LEU A 309 21.60 10.25 1.58
C LEU A 309 21.98 11.74 1.68
N GLN A 310 23.17 12.13 1.21
CA GLN A 310 23.59 13.54 1.16
C GLN A 310 22.65 14.37 0.28
N ALA A 311 22.30 13.86 -0.89
CA ALA A 311 21.36 14.51 -1.80
C ALA A 311 19.94 14.60 -1.21
N ALA A 312 19.49 13.57 -0.50
CA ALA A 312 18.20 13.54 0.17
C ALA A 312 18.11 14.61 1.27
N ALA A 313 19.15 14.72 2.11
CA ALA A 313 19.21 15.68 3.22
C ALA A 313 19.11 17.15 2.78
N ILE A 314 19.54 17.48 1.57
CA ILE A 314 19.41 18.83 0.99
C ILE A 314 18.20 18.97 0.05
N GLY A 315 17.33 17.96 0.00
CA GLY A 315 16.11 18.01 -0.81
C GLY A 315 16.33 17.87 -2.31
N LYS A 316 17.48 17.36 -2.74
CA LYS A 316 17.84 17.21 -4.15
C LYS A 316 17.20 16.00 -4.82
N VAL A 317 16.80 14.97 -4.06
CA VAL A 317 16.20 13.76 -4.60
C VAL A 317 14.75 14.03 -5.04
N GLN A 318 14.43 13.65 -6.28
CA GLN A 318 13.09 13.67 -6.86
C GLN A 318 12.39 12.33 -6.67
N HIS A 319 13.02 11.24 -7.11
CA HIS A 319 12.55 9.88 -6.97
C HIS A 319 13.60 9.04 -6.23
N LEU A 320 13.18 8.37 -5.19
CA LEU A 320 13.96 7.35 -4.50
C LEU A 320 13.35 6.00 -4.81
N LEU A 321 14.12 5.13 -5.43
CA LEU A 321 13.79 3.75 -5.74
C LEU A 321 14.39 2.87 -4.63
N VAL A 322 13.57 2.10 -3.95
CA VAL A 322 13.96 1.29 -2.78
C VAL A 322 13.54 -0.15 -3.01
N GLN A 323 14.46 -1.08 -2.86
CA GLN A 323 14.14 -2.50 -2.89
C GLN A 323 13.25 -2.87 -1.71
N ARG A 324 12.16 -3.59 -1.95
CA ARG A 324 11.28 -4.11 -0.90
C ARG A 324 12.06 -5.02 0.05
N GLY A 325 11.99 -4.72 1.35
CA GLY A 325 12.76 -5.43 2.37
C GLY A 325 14.26 -5.21 2.30
N GLY A 326 14.74 -4.36 1.39
CA GLY A 326 16.14 -4.02 1.27
C GLY A 326 16.64 -3.21 2.45
N GLN A 327 17.84 -3.54 2.95
CA GLN A 327 18.50 -2.84 4.04
C GLN A 327 19.93 -2.52 3.64
N MET A 328 20.43 -1.38 4.07
CA MET A 328 21.82 -0.95 3.88
C MET A 328 22.37 -0.45 5.21
N PRO A 329 23.03 -1.30 5.99
CA PRO A 329 23.61 -0.90 7.27
C PRO A 329 24.58 0.27 7.11
N GLY A 330 24.44 1.30 7.94
CA GLY A 330 25.33 2.45 7.92
C GLY A 330 24.96 3.55 8.91
N HIS A 331 25.87 4.48 9.14
CA HIS A 331 25.68 5.59 10.05
C HIS A 331 25.39 6.88 9.27
N ALA A 332 24.11 7.24 9.16
CA ALA A 332 23.65 8.44 8.46
C ALA A 332 24.33 9.71 8.96
N GLN A 333 24.49 9.89 10.27
CA GLN A 333 25.13 11.04 10.89
C GLN A 333 26.59 11.23 10.41
N ARG A 334 27.34 10.13 10.28
CA ARG A 334 28.73 10.18 9.79
C ARG A 334 28.79 10.63 8.33
N ILE A 335 27.87 10.13 7.50
CA ILE A 335 27.78 10.47 6.07
C ILE A 335 27.39 11.94 5.88
N LEU A 336 26.48 12.45 6.70
CA LEU A 336 26.01 13.84 6.64
C LEU A 336 27.01 14.84 7.26
N GLY A 337 28.15 14.38 7.80
CA GLY A 337 29.13 15.26 8.44
C GLY A 337 28.61 15.92 9.71
N LEU A 338 27.46 15.47 10.22
CA LEU A 338 26.96 15.82 11.53
C LEU A 338 27.94 15.15 12.50
N GLY A 339 28.90 15.93 13.02
CA GLY A 339 29.84 15.40 13.99
C GLY A 339 29.11 14.57 15.02
N LEU A 340 29.70 13.49 15.47
CA LEU A 340 29.26 12.76 16.66
C LEU A 340 29.45 13.69 17.88
N GLY A 341 28.80 14.86 17.84
CA GLY A 341 28.57 15.65 19.02
C GLY A 341 27.81 14.75 20.00
N GLU A 342 27.70 15.11 21.26
CA GLU A 342 27.07 14.35 22.35
C GLU A 342 25.73 13.65 21.99
N GLY A 343 25.63 13.11 20.77
CA GLY A 343 24.47 12.49 20.17
C GLY A 343 24.53 10.97 20.25
N TYR A 344 23.38 10.38 20.20
CA TYR A 344 23.14 8.96 20.29
C TYR A 344 23.84 8.18 19.17
N ALA A 345 24.60 7.13 19.50
CA ALA A 345 25.32 6.27 18.54
C ALA A 345 24.43 5.05 18.18
N TYR A 346 23.52 5.23 17.23
CA TYR A 346 22.65 4.13 16.76
C TYR A 346 23.45 3.06 16.01
N ARG A 347 23.47 1.83 16.54
CA ARG A 347 24.30 0.74 16.01
C ARG A 347 23.75 0.10 14.74
N ASN A 348 22.43 0.12 14.55
CA ASN A 348 21.74 -0.56 13.47
C ASN A 348 21.03 0.44 12.53
N ALA A 349 21.58 1.64 12.37
CA ALA A 349 20.99 2.61 11.46
C ALA A 349 21.02 2.07 10.02
N ASP A 350 19.87 2.17 9.38
CA ASP A 350 19.69 1.76 7.99
C ASP A 350 19.69 2.99 7.07
N LEU A 351 20.65 3.04 6.15
CA LEU A 351 20.76 4.15 5.18
C LEU A 351 19.55 4.24 4.26
N VAL A 352 18.89 3.13 3.96
CA VAL A 352 17.66 3.11 3.16
C VAL A 352 16.56 3.85 3.90
N ASN A 353 16.36 3.54 5.18
CA ASN A 353 15.38 4.24 6.00
C ASN A 353 15.73 5.73 6.16
N ALA A 354 17.00 6.04 6.44
CA ALA A 354 17.44 7.43 6.59
C ALA A 354 17.21 8.24 5.31
N ALA A 355 17.60 7.73 4.15
CA ALA A 355 17.35 8.39 2.86
C ALA A 355 15.85 8.52 2.56
N THR A 356 15.08 7.48 2.85
CA THR A 356 13.61 7.49 2.68
C THR A 356 12.97 8.62 3.49
N VAL A 357 13.30 8.73 4.77
CA VAL A 357 12.78 9.78 5.65
C VAL A 357 13.15 11.16 5.15
N GLU A 358 14.42 11.40 4.77
CA GLU A 358 14.85 12.70 4.25
C GLU A 358 14.17 13.06 2.92
N VAL A 359 13.99 12.09 2.01
CA VAL A 359 13.25 12.31 0.75
C VAL A 359 11.79 12.71 1.03
N LEU A 360 11.11 12.04 1.95
CA LEU A 360 9.75 12.36 2.35
C LEU A 360 9.64 13.75 3.00
N ARG A 361 10.58 14.12 3.87
CA ARG A 361 10.66 15.46 4.50
C ARG A 361 10.74 16.56 3.46
N HIS A 362 11.46 16.33 2.38
CA HIS A 362 11.65 17.26 1.27
C HIS A 362 10.65 17.08 0.11
N LYS A 363 9.54 16.34 0.34
CA LYS A 363 8.47 16.12 -0.64
C LYS A 363 8.95 15.45 -1.94
N GLY A 364 9.98 14.61 -1.86
CA GLY A 364 10.34 13.67 -2.91
C GLY A 364 9.41 12.46 -2.89
N LEU A 365 9.46 11.68 -3.94
CA LEU A 365 8.66 10.46 -4.08
C LEU A 365 9.51 9.23 -3.79
N VAL A 366 8.94 8.29 -3.06
CA VAL A 366 9.58 7.02 -2.73
C VAL A 366 8.79 5.89 -3.37
N TRP A 367 9.49 5.01 -4.09
CA TRP A 367 8.93 3.88 -4.80
C TRP A 367 9.50 2.59 -4.22
N LEU A 368 8.61 1.70 -3.77
CA LEU A 368 8.97 0.38 -3.30
C LEU A 368 8.91 -0.59 -4.48
N LEU A 369 10.06 -1.15 -4.85
CA LEU A 369 10.22 -2.04 -6.01
C LEU A 369 10.58 -3.44 -5.57
N GLU A 370 10.16 -4.44 -6.33
CA GLU A 370 10.64 -5.81 -6.14
C GLU A 370 12.11 -5.90 -6.54
N PRO A 371 12.88 -6.86 -5.99
CA PRO A 371 14.32 -6.99 -6.28
C PRO A 371 14.64 -7.05 -7.77
N GLU A 372 13.78 -7.69 -8.57
CA GLU A 372 13.92 -7.88 -10.02
C GLU A 372 13.67 -6.60 -10.81
N GLN A 373 12.98 -5.63 -10.22
CA GLN A 373 12.66 -4.32 -10.82
C GLN A 373 13.71 -3.27 -10.50
N MET A 374 14.60 -3.53 -9.53
CA MET A 374 15.61 -2.56 -9.13
C MET A 374 16.64 -2.33 -10.21
N PRO A 375 16.92 -1.09 -10.60
CA PRO A 375 17.98 -0.79 -11.55
C PRO A 375 19.34 -1.22 -11.01
N GLU A 376 20.18 -1.77 -11.87
CA GLU A 376 21.56 -2.21 -11.54
C GLU A 376 21.62 -3.22 -10.38
N ALA A 377 20.50 -3.88 -10.02
CA ALA A 377 20.39 -4.84 -8.92
C ALA A 377 20.88 -4.30 -7.55
N VAL A 378 20.71 -3.00 -7.31
CA VAL A 378 21.06 -2.35 -6.04
C VAL A 378 19.87 -2.27 -5.10
N VAL A 379 20.16 -2.06 -3.80
CA VAL A 379 19.11 -1.93 -2.77
C VAL A 379 18.40 -0.56 -2.84
N MET A 380 19.13 0.46 -3.31
CA MET A 380 18.64 1.83 -3.37
C MET A 380 19.21 2.56 -4.58
N ALA A 381 18.35 3.30 -5.29
CA ALA A 381 18.75 4.17 -6.41
C ALA A 381 17.94 5.47 -6.36
N ALA A 382 18.48 6.56 -6.91
CA ALA A 382 17.81 7.86 -6.88
C ALA A 382 17.96 8.64 -8.18
N VAL A 383 16.89 9.39 -8.51
CA VAL A 383 16.86 10.42 -9.54
C VAL A 383 16.87 11.79 -8.87
N MET A 384 17.77 12.66 -9.31
CA MET A 384 17.95 14.00 -8.77
C MET A 384 17.13 15.03 -9.55
N ARG A 385 16.63 16.05 -8.86
CA ARG A 385 15.89 17.19 -9.46
C ARG A 385 16.75 17.99 -10.42
N TYR A 386 18.06 18.13 -10.11
CA TYR A 386 19.04 18.86 -10.90
C TYR A 386 20.42 18.20 -10.80
N ALA A 387 21.26 18.44 -11.81
CA ALA A 387 22.65 17.96 -11.77
C ALA A 387 23.46 18.76 -10.73
N ASP A 388 24.54 18.16 -10.22
CA ASP A 388 25.55 18.96 -9.53
C ASP A 388 26.15 19.93 -10.56
N ASP A 389 26.14 21.22 -10.24
CA ASP A 389 27.02 22.15 -10.94
C ASP A 389 28.44 21.59 -10.76
N LYS A 390 29.05 21.14 -11.85
CA LYS A 390 30.47 20.82 -11.82
C LYS A 390 31.13 22.10 -11.30
N ALA A 391 31.66 22.02 -10.07
CA ALA A 391 32.57 23.03 -9.60
C ALA A 391 33.61 23.22 -10.74
N GLY A 392 33.63 24.41 -11.30
CA GLY A 392 34.45 24.73 -12.45
C GLY A 392 35.90 24.27 -12.20
N GLU A 393 36.47 23.75 -13.25
CA GLU A 393 37.88 23.42 -13.33
C GLU A 393 38.76 24.55 -12.80
#